data_b411a35c8e394294aa9de91b9d131396
#
_entry.id   b411a35c8e394294aa9de91b9d131396
#
_cell.length_a   1.000
_cell.length_b   1.000
_cell.length_c   1.000
_cell.angle_alpha   90.00
_cell.angle_beta   90.00
_cell.angle_gamma   90.00
#
_symmetry.space_group_name_H-M   'P 1'
#
loop_
_entity.id
_entity.type
_entity.pdbx_description
1 polymer ?
#
loop_
_entity_poly.entity_id
_entity_poly.type
_entity_poly.pdbx_seq_one_letter_code
_entity_poly.pdbx_strand_id
1 'polypeptide(L)'
;MGHDRGQDCRNPVVLIVHGGPGNPNTPFAHRLFGSWTRDFTIVQWDQRGSGKTYAASKPADGEPLTMQRLTLDGSEVARYASQRLGKPKLILMGGSWGSALSVTIAKANPNLFHAYVGTAQLVNYQDDMASSYAKTLSLPRAASDADAIGKLEKIGPPPWTNPRNFGVLRRLTRKYEALSTDPAPEDWFTFAAEYDTPDYRAAYEAGEDYSFLQFVGLAGDGMGPQIDLRTLGPQFAMPVYLIQGEQDLVTPVQISNAYFDGLSAPSKEFLLLPRTGHDPNPPMMDAQLKVLTRIRAAALANDAH
;
A
#
# COMPACT_ATOMS: atom_id res chain seq x y z
N MET A 1 -9.68 7.85 -11.51
CA MET A 1 -8.91 8.56 -12.56
C MET A 1 -7.46 8.13 -12.47
N GLY A 2 -6.74 8.06 -13.61
CA GLY A 2 -5.35 7.63 -13.66
C GLY A 2 -4.45 8.74 -14.22
N HIS A 3 -3.17 8.72 -13.79
CA HIS A 3 -2.13 9.60 -14.27
C HIS A 3 -0.91 8.78 -14.68
N ASP A 4 -0.30 9.14 -15.81
CA ASP A 4 0.95 8.58 -16.30
C ASP A 4 1.98 9.69 -16.48
N ARG A 5 3.20 9.50 -15.96
CA ARG A 5 4.32 10.45 -16.07
C ARG A 5 5.61 9.67 -16.33
N GLY A 6 6.34 10.03 -17.38
CA GLY A 6 7.64 9.48 -17.74
C GLY A 6 8.34 10.40 -18.74
N GLN A 7 9.68 10.34 -18.79
CA GLN A 7 10.49 11.17 -19.69
C GLN A 7 10.83 10.48 -21.01
N ASP A 8 10.74 9.14 -21.07
CA ASP A 8 11.04 8.32 -22.24
C ASP A 8 9.98 7.23 -22.40
N CYS A 9 9.34 7.16 -23.56
CA CYS A 9 8.32 6.14 -23.85
C CYS A 9 8.89 4.70 -23.92
N ARG A 10 10.21 4.54 -24.00
CA ARG A 10 10.88 3.23 -23.92
C ARG A 10 10.97 2.71 -22.50
N ASN A 11 10.83 3.55 -21.49
CA ASN A 11 10.93 3.17 -20.10
C ASN A 11 9.87 2.12 -19.71
N PRO A 12 10.22 1.16 -18.82
CA PRO A 12 9.22 0.28 -18.21
C PRO A 12 8.19 1.08 -17.43
N VAL A 13 6.99 0.52 -17.35
CA VAL A 13 5.87 1.12 -16.64
C VAL A 13 5.77 0.52 -15.24
N VAL A 14 5.69 1.38 -14.23
CA VAL A 14 5.37 1.01 -12.84
C VAL A 14 3.93 1.42 -12.55
N LEU A 15 3.07 0.44 -12.31
CA LEU A 15 1.72 0.67 -11.81
C LEU A 15 1.74 0.68 -10.29
N ILE A 16 1.43 1.82 -9.70
CA ILE A 16 1.39 2.01 -8.25
C ILE A 16 -0.04 1.85 -7.74
N VAL A 17 -0.22 0.94 -6.79
CA VAL A 17 -1.46 0.70 -6.05
C VAL A 17 -1.32 1.34 -4.67
N HIS A 18 -2.01 2.46 -4.46
CA HIS A 18 -1.89 3.22 -3.23
C HIS A 18 -2.47 2.50 -2.00
N GLY A 19 -1.98 2.88 -0.83
CA GLY A 19 -2.42 2.38 0.48
C GLY A 19 -3.69 3.05 1.02
N GLY A 20 -3.87 2.99 2.30
CA GLY A 20 -5.00 3.46 3.07
C GLY A 20 -5.85 2.29 3.60
N PRO A 21 -7.00 1.92 2.98
CA PRO A 21 -7.53 2.40 1.70
C PRO A 21 -7.94 3.87 1.72
N GLY A 22 -8.06 4.45 0.54
CA GLY A 22 -8.57 5.82 0.39
C GLY A 22 -7.52 6.93 0.31
N ASN A 23 -6.21 6.60 0.43
CA ASN A 23 -5.11 7.58 0.42
C ASN A 23 -4.32 7.55 -0.91
N PRO A 24 -4.85 8.13 -2.01
CA PRO A 24 -4.11 8.16 -3.27
C PRO A 24 -2.84 9.01 -3.15
N ASN A 25 -1.75 8.52 -3.74
CA ASN A 25 -0.47 9.24 -3.77
C ASN A 25 -0.43 10.33 -4.86
N THR A 26 -1.45 10.43 -5.69
CA THR A 26 -1.51 11.32 -6.84
C THR A 26 -1.14 12.77 -6.50
N PRO A 27 -1.65 13.39 -5.41
CA PRO A 27 -1.30 14.76 -5.07
C PRO A 27 0.16 14.95 -4.63
N PHE A 28 0.82 13.88 -4.19
CA PHE A 28 2.21 13.89 -3.69
C PHE A 28 3.21 13.28 -4.67
N ALA A 29 2.74 12.79 -5.81
CA ALA A 29 3.53 12.02 -6.76
C ALA A 29 4.79 12.72 -7.24
N HIS A 30 4.75 14.04 -7.39
CA HIS A 30 5.87 14.86 -7.82
C HIS A 30 7.03 14.83 -6.80
N ARG A 31 6.73 14.70 -5.52
CA ARG A 31 7.73 14.60 -4.44
C ARG A 31 8.20 13.17 -4.26
N LEU A 32 7.28 12.22 -4.22
CA LEU A 32 7.61 10.81 -3.95
C LEU A 32 8.30 10.14 -5.14
N PHE A 33 7.82 10.37 -6.36
CA PHE A 33 8.23 9.60 -7.54
C PHE A 33 8.81 10.45 -8.67
N GLY A 34 8.92 11.76 -8.47
CA GLY A 34 9.38 12.69 -9.53
C GLY A 34 10.75 12.33 -10.10
N SER A 35 11.70 11.95 -9.25
CA SER A 35 13.04 11.51 -9.67
C SER A 35 13.03 10.19 -10.46
N TRP A 36 12.02 9.33 -10.24
CA TRP A 36 11.92 8.04 -10.91
C TRP A 36 11.48 8.16 -12.37
N THR A 37 10.83 9.27 -12.75
CA THR A 37 10.29 9.47 -14.11
C THR A 37 11.34 9.52 -15.19
N ARG A 38 12.61 9.72 -14.84
CA ARG A 38 13.74 9.59 -15.78
C ARG A 38 13.87 8.15 -16.31
N ASP A 39 13.68 7.15 -15.45
CA ASP A 39 13.98 5.76 -15.75
C ASP A 39 12.73 4.86 -15.86
N PHE A 40 11.56 5.40 -15.47
CA PHE A 40 10.27 4.70 -15.45
C PHE A 40 9.14 5.61 -15.93
N THR A 41 8.09 4.99 -16.50
CA THR A 41 6.78 5.62 -16.60
C THR A 41 5.95 5.23 -15.40
N ILE A 42 5.61 6.20 -14.55
CA ILE A 42 4.84 5.97 -13.33
C ILE A 42 3.36 6.13 -13.64
N VAL A 43 2.58 5.08 -13.42
CA VAL A 43 1.13 5.08 -13.54
C VAL A 43 0.52 5.00 -12.15
N GLN A 44 -0.33 5.95 -11.84
CA GLN A 44 -1.12 6.00 -10.60
C GLN A 44 -2.60 6.13 -10.93
N TRP A 45 -3.42 5.66 -10.03
CA TRP A 45 -4.89 5.75 -10.16
C TRP A 45 -5.50 5.92 -8.77
N ASP A 46 -6.51 6.76 -8.70
CA ASP A 46 -7.33 6.87 -7.51
C ASP A 46 -8.33 5.71 -7.53
N GLN A 47 -8.20 4.79 -6.57
CA GLN A 47 -9.07 3.61 -6.47
C GLN A 47 -10.54 4.03 -6.30
N ARG A 48 -11.46 3.13 -6.57
CA ARG A 48 -12.87 3.33 -6.27
C ARG A 48 -13.02 3.73 -4.80
N GLY A 49 -13.79 4.79 -4.53
CA GLY A 49 -13.96 5.32 -3.19
C GLY A 49 -12.87 6.30 -2.73
N SER A 50 -11.91 6.71 -3.59
CA SER A 50 -10.85 7.63 -3.21
C SER A 50 -10.64 8.77 -4.20
N GLY A 51 -10.11 9.88 -3.72
CA GLY A 51 -9.65 11.03 -4.48
C GLY A 51 -10.62 11.50 -5.58
N LYS A 52 -10.10 11.74 -6.79
CA LYS A 52 -10.91 12.17 -7.95
C LYS A 52 -11.95 11.13 -8.38
N THR A 53 -11.66 9.84 -8.19
CA THR A 53 -12.62 8.80 -8.53
C THR A 53 -13.85 8.87 -7.62
N TYR A 54 -13.67 9.11 -6.32
CA TYR A 54 -14.78 9.33 -5.39
C TYR A 54 -15.57 10.60 -5.74
N ALA A 55 -14.88 11.70 -6.05
CA ALA A 55 -15.53 12.96 -6.44
C ALA A 55 -16.38 12.81 -7.71
N ALA A 56 -15.86 12.06 -8.71
CA ALA A 56 -16.54 11.89 -10.01
C ALA A 56 -17.68 10.87 -9.97
N SER A 57 -17.62 9.89 -9.10
CA SER A 57 -18.59 8.78 -9.02
C SER A 57 -18.68 8.31 -7.56
N LYS A 58 -19.47 9.00 -6.77
CA LYS A 58 -19.79 8.53 -5.42
C LYS A 58 -20.50 7.18 -5.52
N PRO A 59 -20.06 6.19 -4.73
CA PRO A 59 -20.79 4.91 -4.66
C PRO A 59 -22.24 5.13 -4.23
N ALA A 60 -23.14 4.31 -4.73
CA ALA A 60 -24.53 4.34 -4.30
C ALA A 60 -24.63 4.00 -2.80
N ASP A 61 -25.59 4.61 -2.11
CA ASP A 61 -25.84 4.31 -0.71
C ASP A 61 -26.13 2.81 -0.53
N GLY A 62 -25.39 2.17 0.38
CA GLY A 62 -25.54 0.74 0.69
C GLY A 62 -24.81 -0.22 -0.25
N GLU A 63 -24.13 0.25 -1.31
CA GLU A 63 -23.28 -0.61 -2.13
C GLU A 63 -21.91 -0.81 -1.45
N PRO A 64 -21.57 -2.04 -0.98
CA PRO A 64 -20.31 -2.26 -0.28
C PRO A 64 -19.14 -2.25 -1.26
N LEU A 65 -18.04 -1.61 -0.86
CA LEU A 65 -16.76 -1.77 -1.53
C LEU A 65 -16.17 -3.13 -1.16
N THR A 66 -15.74 -3.90 -2.16
CA THR A 66 -15.20 -5.24 -1.94
C THR A 66 -13.81 -5.40 -2.54
N MET A 67 -12.99 -6.27 -1.95
CA MET A 67 -11.68 -6.66 -2.51
C MET A 67 -11.83 -7.18 -3.95
N GLN A 68 -12.88 -7.98 -4.22
CA GLN A 68 -13.15 -8.49 -5.57
C GLN A 68 -13.38 -7.36 -6.58
N ARG A 69 -14.22 -6.37 -6.25
CA ARG A 69 -14.48 -5.24 -7.15
C ARG A 69 -13.21 -4.43 -7.42
N LEU A 70 -12.43 -4.14 -6.37
CA LEU A 70 -11.17 -3.41 -6.49
C LEU A 70 -10.10 -4.19 -7.27
N THR A 71 -10.08 -5.52 -7.16
CA THR A 71 -9.22 -6.39 -7.97
C THR A 71 -9.58 -6.29 -9.46
N LEU A 72 -10.88 -6.28 -9.79
CA LEU A 72 -11.35 -6.09 -11.16
C LEU A 72 -10.97 -4.70 -11.69
N ASP A 73 -11.23 -3.65 -10.91
CA ASP A 73 -10.84 -2.27 -11.27
C ASP A 73 -9.33 -2.15 -11.53
N GLY A 74 -8.50 -2.69 -10.64
CA GLY A 74 -7.04 -2.69 -10.79
C GLY A 74 -6.55 -3.50 -12.00
N SER A 75 -7.23 -4.61 -12.31
CA SER A 75 -6.97 -5.41 -13.50
C SER A 75 -7.32 -4.67 -14.79
N GLU A 76 -8.41 -3.92 -14.79
CA GLU A 76 -8.82 -3.06 -15.92
C GLU A 76 -7.82 -1.92 -16.12
N VAL A 77 -7.41 -1.25 -15.04
CA VAL A 77 -6.39 -0.19 -15.09
C VAL A 77 -5.06 -0.71 -15.62
N ALA A 78 -4.62 -1.89 -15.16
CA ALA A 78 -3.37 -2.49 -15.61
C ALA A 78 -3.41 -2.82 -17.12
N ARG A 79 -4.50 -3.41 -17.62
CA ARG A 79 -4.67 -3.69 -19.05
C ARG A 79 -4.73 -2.40 -19.87
N TYR A 80 -5.49 -1.41 -19.39
CA TYR A 80 -5.58 -0.12 -20.07
C TYR A 80 -4.21 0.56 -20.17
N ALA A 81 -3.42 0.59 -19.07
CA ALA A 81 -2.08 1.16 -19.05
C ALA A 81 -1.14 0.42 -20.01
N SER A 82 -1.18 -0.93 -20.01
CA SER A 82 -0.43 -1.78 -20.93
C SER A 82 -0.72 -1.44 -22.40
N GLN A 83 -2.00 -1.40 -22.78
CA GLN A 83 -2.43 -1.10 -24.15
C GLN A 83 -2.08 0.34 -24.56
N ARG A 84 -2.42 1.33 -23.71
CA ARG A 84 -2.19 2.74 -23.99
C ARG A 84 -0.72 3.09 -24.16
N LEU A 85 0.15 2.48 -23.36
CA LEU A 85 1.59 2.75 -23.36
C LEU A 85 2.39 1.79 -24.23
N GLY A 86 1.73 0.82 -24.89
CA GLY A 86 2.37 -0.16 -25.76
C GLY A 86 3.35 -1.08 -25.01
N LYS A 87 3.07 -1.38 -23.73
CA LYS A 87 3.92 -2.23 -22.88
C LYS A 87 3.18 -3.52 -22.52
N PRO A 88 3.62 -4.69 -23.01
CA PRO A 88 2.93 -5.96 -22.79
C PRO A 88 2.93 -6.37 -21.31
N LYS A 89 3.94 -5.94 -20.56
CA LYS A 89 4.05 -6.18 -19.12
C LYS A 89 4.38 -4.89 -18.36
N LEU A 90 3.89 -4.81 -17.13
CA LEU A 90 4.11 -3.71 -16.21
C LEU A 90 4.89 -4.22 -14.99
N ILE A 91 5.45 -3.31 -14.19
CA ILE A 91 5.91 -3.61 -12.84
C ILE A 91 4.76 -3.21 -11.89
N LEU A 92 4.29 -4.13 -11.06
CA LEU A 92 3.22 -3.85 -10.09
C LEU A 92 3.84 -3.52 -8.73
N MET A 93 3.51 -2.36 -8.18
CA MET A 93 4.00 -1.94 -6.87
C MET A 93 2.84 -1.51 -5.98
N GLY A 94 2.81 -2.01 -4.73
CA GLY A 94 1.81 -1.61 -3.76
C GLY A 94 2.34 -1.56 -2.33
N GLY A 95 1.79 -0.64 -1.52
CA GLY A 95 2.15 -0.49 -0.11
C GLY A 95 0.96 -0.62 0.83
N SER A 96 1.16 -1.22 2.02
CA SER A 96 0.10 -1.38 3.03
C SER A 96 -1.14 -2.07 2.44
N TRP A 97 -2.34 -1.47 2.59
CA TRP A 97 -3.54 -1.92 1.88
C TRP A 97 -3.29 -2.21 0.39
N GLY A 98 -2.57 -1.31 -0.29
CA GLY A 98 -2.24 -1.47 -1.72
C GLY A 98 -1.39 -2.72 -1.99
N SER A 99 -0.61 -3.21 -1.03
CA SER A 99 0.13 -4.45 -1.18
C SER A 99 -0.79 -5.68 -1.22
N ALA A 100 -1.81 -5.71 -0.36
CA ALA A 100 -2.81 -6.78 -0.38
C ALA A 100 -3.61 -6.77 -1.69
N LEU A 101 -4.07 -5.60 -2.12
CA LEU A 101 -4.78 -5.45 -3.40
C LEU A 101 -3.87 -5.81 -4.59
N SER A 102 -2.59 -5.46 -4.55
CA SER A 102 -1.64 -5.84 -5.60
C SER A 102 -1.46 -7.35 -5.72
N VAL A 103 -1.43 -8.08 -4.61
CA VAL A 103 -1.37 -9.56 -4.65
C VAL A 103 -2.59 -10.13 -5.37
N THR A 104 -3.81 -9.65 -5.08
CA THR A 104 -5.01 -10.14 -5.77
C THR A 104 -5.00 -9.80 -7.27
N ILE A 105 -4.55 -8.59 -7.64
CA ILE A 105 -4.37 -8.18 -9.05
C ILE A 105 -3.33 -9.05 -9.75
N ALA A 106 -2.17 -9.30 -9.12
CA ALA A 106 -1.10 -10.13 -9.67
C ALA A 106 -1.57 -11.58 -9.93
N LYS A 107 -2.28 -12.16 -8.96
CA LYS A 107 -2.86 -13.51 -9.06
C LYS A 107 -3.92 -13.62 -10.16
N ALA A 108 -4.74 -12.59 -10.33
CA ALA A 108 -5.76 -12.54 -11.37
C ALA A 108 -5.18 -12.31 -12.79
N ASN A 109 -3.96 -11.76 -12.90
CA ASN A 109 -3.33 -11.39 -14.17
C ASN A 109 -1.85 -11.83 -14.24
N PRO A 110 -1.54 -13.12 -14.14
CA PRO A 110 -0.17 -13.63 -13.94
C PRO A 110 0.79 -13.26 -15.08
N ASN A 111 0.30 -13.02 -16.29
CA ASN A 111 1.11 -12.71 -17.46
C ASN A 111 1.30 -11.21 -17.72
N LEU A 112 0.65 -10.35 -16.95
CA LEU A 112 0.64 -8.90 -17.18
C LEU A 112 1.79 -8.17 -16.46
N PHE A 113 2.55 -8.87 -15.62
CA PHE A 113 3.57 -8.22 -14.79
C PHE A 113 4.95 -8.83 -14.97
N HIS A 114 5.99 -7.95 -15.04
CA HIS A 114 7.39 -8.33 -14.96
C HIS A 114 7.77 -8.78 -13.55
N ALA A 115 7.22 -8.11 -12.52
CA ALA A 115 7.45 -8.39 -11.13
C ALA A 115 6.35 -7.76 -10.25
N TYR A 116 6.22 -8.28 -9.03
CA TYR A 116 5.49 -7.65 -7.94
C TYR A 116 6.46 -7.11 -6.90
N VAL A 117 6.26 -5.86 -6.46
CA VAL A 117 6.99 -5.18 -5.38
C VAL A 117 6.00 -4.80 -4.29
N GLY A 118 6.00 -5.51 -3.18
CA GLY A 118 5.19 -5.21 -2.01
C GLY A 118 5.98 -4.44 -0.96
N THR A 119 5.40 -3.39 -0.39
CA THR A 119 6.01 -2.62 0.71
C THR A 119 5.05 -2.61 1.89
N ALA A 120 5.57 -2.80 3.12
CA ALA A 120 4.73 -2.88 4.31
C ALA A 120 3.56 -3.86 4.08
N GLN A 121 3.88 -5.12 3.79
CA GLN A 121 2.96 -6.11 3.25
C GLN A 121 1.86 -6.48 4.24
N LEU A 122 0.62 -6.10 3.94
CA LEU A 122 -0.57 -6.61 4.62
C LEU A 122 -0.85 -8.04 4.15
N VAL A 123 -0.89 -9.00 5.06
CA VAL A 123 -1.06 -10.43 4.76
C VAL A 123 -2.39 -10.98 5.22
N ASN A 124 -2.67 -10.85 6.50
CA ASN A 124 -3.91 -11.28 7.12
C ASN A 124 -4.36 -10.21 8.11
N TYR A 125 -5.52 -9.64 7.88
CA TYR A 125 -6.01 -8.53 8.69
C TYR A 125 -6.06 -8.85 10.18
N GLN A 126 -6.54 -10.03 10.56
CA GLN A 126 -6.73 -10.40 11.97
C GLN A 126 -5.37 -10.58 12.67
N ASP A 127 -4.44 -11.29 12.03
CA ASP A 127 -3.10 -11.53 12.57
C ASP A 127 -2.30 -10.22 12.63
N ASP A 128 -2.36 -9.39 11.58
CA ASP A 128 -1.68 -8.09 11.53
C ASP A 128 -2.22 -7.17 12.65
N MET A 129 -3.54 -7.08 12.83
CA MET A 129 -4.16 -6.26 13.87
C MET A 129 -3.83 -6.74 15.28
N ALA A 130 -3.88 -8.06 15.52
CA ALA A 130 -3.57 -8.63 16.83
C ALA A 130 -2.10 -8.41 17.20
N SER A 131 -1.19 -8.64 16.26
CA SER A 131 0.25 -8.42 16.45
C SER A 131 0.57 -6.93 16.61
N SER A 132 -0.04 -6.06 15.80
CA SER A 132 0.08 -4.60 15.88
C SER A 132 -0.33 -4.10 17.27
N TYR A 133 -1.49 -4.52 17.77
CA TYR A 133 -1.97 -4.16 19.10
C TYR A 133 -1.01 -4.61 20.20
N ALA A 134 -0.60 -5.88 20.19
CA ALA A 134 0.26 -6.45 21.21
C ALA A 134 1.63 -5.75 21.26
N LYS A 135 2.26 -5.53 20.10
CA LYS A 135 3.54 -4.83 19.98
C LYS A 135 3.40 -3.37 20.40
N THR A 136 2.37 -2.67 19.92
CA THR A 136 2.15 -1.26 20.29
C THR A 136 1.92 -1.11 21.78
N LEU A 137 1.23 -2.05 22.46
CA LEU A 137 1.02 -1.98 23.92
C LEU A 137 2.29 -2.26 24.71
N SER A 138 3.22 -3.06 24.19
CA SER A 138 4.48 -3.37 24.87
C SER A 138 5.39 -2.15 25.02
N LEU A 139 5.37 -1.23 24.06
CA LEU A 139 6.24 -0.06 24.02
C LEU A 139 5.93 0.97 25.13
N PRO A 140 4.67 1.45 25.29
CA PRO A 140 4.31 2.32 26.41
C PRO A 140 4.51 1.65 27.77
N ARG A 141 4.32 0.33 27.89
CA ARG A 141 4.61 -0.39 29.13
C ARG A 141 6.09 -0.31 29.46
N ALA A 142 6.99 -0.53 28.51
CA ALA A 142 8.43 -0.39 28.68
C ALA A 142 8.84 1.07 29.03
N ALA A 143 8.13 2.05 28.46
CA ALA A 143 8.37 3.48 28.70
C ALA A 143 7.63 4.06 29.93
N SER A 144 6.82 3.26 30.63
CA SER A 144 5.93 3.70 31.73
C SER A 144 4.99 4.86 31.34
N ASP A 145 4.52 4.87 30.07
CA ASP A 145 3.57 5.86 29.55
C ASP A 145 2.14 5.46 29.92
N ALA A 146 1.70 5.89 31.10
CA ALA A 146 0.39 5.55 31.67
C ALA A 146 -0.79 5.99 30.80
N ASP A 147 -0.68 7.12 30.08
CA ASP A 147 -1.75 7.61 29.18
C ASP A 147 -1.93 6.70 27.97
N ALA A 148 -0.83 6.32 27.30
CA ALA A 148 -0.87 5.42 26.18
C ALA A 148 -1.35 4.01 26.59
N ILE A 149 -0.87 3.51 27.72
CA ILE A 149 -1.32 2.23 28.29
C ILE A 149 -2.83 2.27 28.51
N GLY A 150 -3.33 3.29 29.23
CA GLY A 150 -4.76 3.43 29.53
C GLY A 150 -5.64 3.51 28.28
N LYS A 151 -5.18 4.19 27.21
CA LYS A 151 -5.89 4.27 25.92
C LYS A 151 -5.98 2.91 25.24
N LEU A 152 -4.87 2.13 25.21
CA LEU A 152 -4.85 0.81 24.59
C LEU A 152 -5.65 -0.21 25.40
N GLU A 153 -5.50 -0.23 26.72
CA GLU A 153 -6.26 -1.15 27.58
C GLU A 153 -7.77 -0.86 27.54
N LYS A 154 -8.17 0.42 27.39
CA LYS A 154 -9.58 0.79 27.24
C LYS A 154 -10.22 0.26 25.96
N ILE A 155 -9.50 0.21 24.84
CA ILE A 155 -10.04 -0.36 23.60
C ILE A 155 -9.93 -1.87 23.58
N GLY A 156 -9.06 -2.48 24.39
CA GLY A 156 -8.78 -3.91 24.43
C GLY A 156 -8.16 -4.48 23.14
N PRO A 157 -7.86 -5.77 23.10
CA PRO A 157 -7.35 -6.41 21.89
C PRO A 157 -8.42 -6.50 20.78
N PRO A 158 -8.01 -6.52 19.49
CA PRO A 158 -8.95 -6.80 18.39
C PRO A 158 -9.47 -8.26 18.47
N PRO A 159 -10.58 -8.62 17.77
CA PRO A 159 -11.28 -7.79 16.78
C PRO A 159 -12.21 -6.75 17.42
N TRP A 160 -12.32 -5.60 16.76
CA TRP A 160 -13.19 -4.52 17.23
C TRP A 160 -14.42 -4.33 16.36
N THR A 161 -15.55 -4.05 17.02
CA THR A 161 -16.79 -3.65 16.38
C THR A 161 -16.94 -2.12 16.28
N ASN A 162 -16.07 -1.36 16.93
CA ASN A 162 -16.06 0.10 16.86
C ASN A 162 -14.89 0.59 16.00
N PRO A 163 -15.13 1.21 14.83
CA PRO A 163 -14.07 1.67 13.93
C PRO A 163 -13.13 2.70 14.56
N ARG A 164 -13.56 3.45 15.59
CA ARG A 164 -12.72 4.41 16.31
C ARG A 164 -11.53 3.76 17.02
N ASN A 165 -11.64 2.49 17.41
CA ASN A 165 -10.57 1.76 18.09
C ASN A 165 -9.36 1.57 17.17
N PHE A 166 -9.60 1.35 15.86
CA PHE A 166 -8.54 1.34 14.86
C PHE A 166 -7.75 2.66 14.85
N GLY A 167 -8.45 3.81 14.85
CA GLY A 167 -7.80 5.12 14.91
C GLY A 167 -7.01 5.37 16.20
N VAL A 168 -7.45 4.82 17.36
CA VAL A 168 -6.68 4.88 18.61
C VAL A 168 -5.36 4.14 18.45
N LEU A 169 -5.40 2.89 17.95
CA LEU A 169 -4.20 2.09 17.71
C LEU A 169 -3.27 2.82 16.74
N ARG A 170 -3.75 3.28 15.57
CA ARG A 170 -2.93 3.94 14.54
C ARG A 170 -2.20 5.18 15.04
N ARG A 171 -2.82 6.02 15.87
CA ARG A 171 -2.14 7.18 16.48
C ARG A 171 -0.99 6.76 17.38
N LEU A 172 -1.14 5.68 18.11
CA LEU A 172 -0.10 5.18 19.02
C LEU A 172 0.99 4.42 18.26
N THR A 173 0.69 3.63 17.23
CA THR A 173 1.71 3.05 16.38
C THR A 173 2.61 4.14 15.79
N ARG A 174 2.03 5.19 15.18
CA ARG A 174 2.81 6.32 14.64
C ARG A 174 3.67 7.01 15.68
N LYS A 175 3.11 7.26 16.90
CA LYS A 175 3.87 7.86 18.00
C LYS A 175 5.12 7.04 18.32
N TYR A 176 5.00 5.73 18.43
CA TYR A 176 6.10 4.86 18.86
C TYR A 176 7.05 4.53 17.72
N GLU A 177 6.59 4.37 16.49
CA GLU A 177 7.47 4.25 15.32
C GLU A 177 8.37 5.48 15.17
N ALA A 178 7.83 6.68 15.31
CA ALA A 178 8.59 7.93 15.20
C ALA A 178 9.76 8.05 16.18
N LEU A 179 9.77 7.30 17.29
CA LEU A 179 10.86 7.30 18.25
C LEU A 179 12.10 6.52 17.78
N SER A 180 11.94 5.65 16.77
CA SER A 180 13.00 4.72 16.33
C SER A 180 13.21 4.70 14.81
N THR A 181 12.49 5.51 14.07
CA THR A 181 12.55 5.56 12.60
C THR A 181 13.13 6.87 12.09
N ASP A 182 13.66 6.87 10.88
CA ASP A 182 14.05 8.08 10.19
C ASP A 182 12.78 8.76 9.64
N PRO A 183 12.61 10.08 9.84
CA PRO A 183 11.41 10.79 9.41
C PRO A 183 11.36 10.93 7.88
N ALA A 184 10.16 11.00 7.35
CA ALA A 184 9.95 11.49 5.99
C ALA A 184 10.27 12.99 5.92
N PRO A 185 10.83 13.51 4.81
CA PRO A 185 10.93 14.94 4.59
C PRO A 185 9.57 15.64 4.72
N GLU A 186 9.54 16.80 5.35
CA GLU A 186 8.30 17.52 5.64
C GLU A 186 7.47 17.87 4.39
N ASP A 187 8.16 18.09 3.26
CA ASP A 187 7.53 18.49 2.00
C ASP A 187 6.98 17.31 1.18
N TRP A 188 7.27 16.06 1.55
CA TRP A 188 6.81 14.89 0.76
C TRP A 188 5.30 14.81 0.62
N PHE A 189 4.57 15.23 1.62
CA PHE A 189 3.11 15.19 1.65
C PHE A 189 2.46 16.56 1.39
N THR A 190 3.22 17.47 0.74
CA THR A 190 2.67 18.72 0.24
C THR A 190 1.95 18.48 -1.08
N PHE A 191 0.70 18.91 -1.18
CA PHE A 191 -0.09 18.78 -2.39
C PHE A 191 0.54 19.58 -3.54
N ALA A 192 0.63 18.99 -4.72
CA ALA A 192 0.95 19.75 -5.94
C ALA A 192 -0.14 20.78 -6.22
N ALA A 193 0.22 21.91 -6.80
CA ALA A 193 -0.67 23.05 -6.97
C ALA A 193 -2.00 22.71 -7.68
N GLU A 194 -1.96 21.80 -8.66
CA GLU A 194 -3.15 21.31 -9.38
C GLU A 194 -4.12 20.48 -8.52
N TYR A 195 -3.68 20.02 -7.34
CA TYR A 195 -4.47 19.27 -6.35
C TYR A 195 -4.74 20.07 -5.08
N ASP A 196 -4.08 21.22 -4.91
CA ASP A 196 -4.21 22.06 -3.71
C ASP A 196 -5.39 23.03 -3.86
N THR A 197 -6.58 22.49 -4.07
CA THR A 197 -7.84 23.25 -4.16
C THR A 197 -8.78 22.79 -3.06
N PRO A 198 -9.65 23.69 -2.54
CA PRO A 198 -10.63 23.33 -1.51
C PRO A 198 -11.50 22.14 -1.91
N ASP A 199 -11.97 22.08 -3.15
CA ASP A 199 -12.83 21.00 -3.66
C ASP A 199 -12.10 19.67 -3.69
N TYR A 200 -10.81 19.65 -4.15
CA TYR A 200 -10.05 18.42 -4.18
C TYR A 200 -9.71 17.93 -2.77
N ARG A 201 -9.31 18.84 -1.85
CA ARG A 201 -9.04 18.49 -0.46
C ARG A 201 -10.27 17.88 0.21
N ALA A 202 -11.44 18.50 0.05
CA ALA A 202 -12.70 17.98 0.57
C ALA A 202 -13.05 16.59 -0.02
N ALA A 203 -12.83 16.40 -1.33
CA ALA A 203 -13.06 15.10 -1.97
C ALA A 203 -12.05 14.04 -1.52
N TYR A 204 -10.79 14.42 -1.30
CA TYR A 204 -9.74 13.55 -0.78
C TYR A 204 -10.10 13.02 0.61
N GLU A 205 -10.44 13.94 1.55
CA GLU A 205 -10.84 13.60 2.92
C GLU A 205 -12.11 12.75 2.96
N ALA A 206 -13.13 13.13 2.20
CA ALA A 206 -14.39 12.37 2.15
C ALA A 206 -14.20 10.97 1.54
N GLY A 207 -13.32 10.83 0.56
CA GLY A 207 -12.95 9.53 -0.02
C GLY A 207 -12.15 8.66 0.94
N GLU A 208 -11.24 9.27 1.73
CA GLU A 208 -10.50 8.58 2.77
C GLU A 208 -11.44 8.03 3.85
N ASP A 209 -12.34 8.87 4.37
CA ASP A 209 -13.33 8.47 5.37
C ASP A 209 -14.24 7.34 4.86
N TYR A 210 -14.76 7.50 3.63
CA TYR A 210 -15.59 6.47 3.00
C TYR A 210 -14.83 5.14 2.90
N SER A 211 -13.64 5.14 2.30
CA SER A 211 -12.85 3.94 2.09
C SER A 211 -12.42 3.28 3.40
N PHE A 212 -12.08 4.08 4.41
CA PHE A 212 -11.78 3.59 5.75
C PHE A 212 -12.98 2.85 6.37
N LEU A 213 -14.19 3.43 6.30
CA LEU A 213 -15.38 2.79 6.82
C LEU A 213 -15.75 1.51 6.06
N GLN A 214 -15.54 1.47 4.73
CA GLN A 214 -15.70 0.24 3.94
C GLN A 214 -14.67 -0.84 4.32
N PHE A 215 -13.47 -0.41 4.74
CA PHE A 215 -12.41 -1.33 5.13
C PHE A 215 -12.64 -1.94 6.50
N VAL A 216 -12.90 -1.12 7.52
CA VAL A 216 -13.07 -1.62 8.88
C VAL A 216 -14.49 -2.10 9.17
N GLY A 217 -15.50 -1.53 8.50
CA GLY A 217 -16.92 -1.74 8.77
C GLY A 217 -17.43 -0.96 9.98
N LEU A 218 -18.72 -0.61 9.99
CA LEU A 218 -19.34 0.09 11.11
C LEU A 218 -19.47 -0.81 12.36
N ALA A 219 -19.53 -2.13 12.15
CA ALA A 219 -19.62 -3.15 13.17
C ALA A 219 -18.42 -4.15 13.13
N GLY A 220 -17.29 -3.76 12.52
CA GLY A 220 -16.15 -4.64 12.31
C GLY A 220 -16.38 -5.66 11.18
N ASP A 221 -17.28 -5.36 10.28
CA ASP A 221 -17.79 -6.22 9.21
C ASP A 221 -17.40 -5.76 7.79
N GLY A 222 -16.41 -4.87 7.68
CA GLY A 222 -15.89 -4.38 6.42
C GLY A 222 -15.10 -5.40 5.61
N MET A 223 -14.48 -4.96 4.52
CA MET A 223 -13.68 -5.86 3.66
C MET A 223 -12.33 -6.26 4.28
N GLY A 224 -11.78 -5.45 5.20
CA GLY A 224 -10.51 -5.73 5.86
C GLY A 224 -10.50 -7.08 6.61
N PRO A 225 -11.45 -7.36 7.50
CA PRO A 225 -11.56 -8.65 8.20
C PRO A 225 -11.61 -9.90 7.33
N GLN A 226 -11.90 -9.75 6.04
CA GLN A 226 -11.96 -10.86 5.08
C GLN A 226 -10.60 -11.13 4.39
N ILE A 227 -9.58 -10.29 4.65
CA ILE A 227 -8.27 -10.43 4.01
C ILE A 227 -7.47 -11.54 4.69
N ASP A 228 -7.17 -12.58 3.92
CA ASP A 228 -6.13 -13.55 4.19
C ASP A 228 -5.48 -13.99 2.87
N LEU A 229 -4.32 -13.42 2.55
CA LEU A 229 -3.63 -13.69 1.29
C LEU A 229 -3.11 -15.12 1.18
N ARG A 230 -2.98 -15.84 2.29
CA ARG A 230 -2.55 -17.26 2.32
C ARG A 230 -3.55 -18.16 1.61
N THR A 231 -4.83 -17.77 1.61
CA THR A 231 -5.92 -18.50 0.92
C THR A 231 -5.81 -18.46 -0.60
N LEU A 232 -5.02 -17.51 -1.15
CA LEU A 232 -4.78 -17.39 -2.59
C LEU A 232 -3.71 -18.37 -3.12
N GLY A 233 -3.14 -19.18 -2.24
CA GLY A 233 -2.06 -20.11 -2.55
C GLY A 233 -0.68 -19.43 -2.69
N PRO A 234 0.41 -20.21 -2.60
CA PRO A 234 1.76 -19.66 -2.52
C PRO A 234 2.35 -19.25 -3.89
N GLN A 235 1.81 -19.70 -5.01
CA GLN A 235 2.45 -19.57 -6.32
C GLN A 235 2.31 -18.18 -6.91
N PHE A 236 3.42 -17.58 -7.37
CA PHE A 236 3.46 -16.39 -8.22
C PHE A 236 4.13 -16.74 -9.56
N ALA A 237 3.57 -16.25 -10.66
CA ALA A 237 4.12 -16.45 -12.01
C ALA A 237 5.24 -15.44 -12.34
N MET A 238 5.45 -14.44 -11.48
CA MET A 238 6.46 -13.39 -11.65
C MET A 238 7.36 -13.31 -10.41
N PRO A 239 8.56 -12.70 -10.52
CA PRO A 239 9.40 -12.35 -9.39
C PRO A 239 8.65 -11.54 -8.32
N VAL A 240 8.96 -11.80 -7.04
CA VAL A 240 8.35 -11.14 -5.88
C VAL A 240 9.43 -10.50 -5.01
N TYR A 241 9.27 -9.21 -4.75
CA TYR A 241 10.12 -8.44 -3.85
C TYR A 241 9.26 -7.88 -2.72
N LEU A 242 9.58 -8.19 -1.47
CA LEU A 242 8.94 -7.57 -0.32
C LEU A 242 9.94 -6.65 0.39
N ILE A 243 9.52 -5.43 0.65
CA ILE A 243 10.31 -4.39 1.34
C ILE A 243 9.56 -4.05 2.63
N GLN A 244 10.21 -4.30 3.77
CA GLN A 244 9.57 -4.20 5.07
C GLN A 244 10.40 -3.35 6.03
N GLY A 245 9.76 -2.42 6.73
CA GLY A 245 10.39 -1.69 7.82
C GLY A 245 10.56 -2.57 9.06
N GLU A 246 11.75 -2.55 9.67
CA GLU A 246 12.04 -3.32 10.88
C GLU A 246 11.17 -2.88 12.07
N GLN A 247 10.80 -1.60 12.12
CA GLN A 247 9.97 -0.98 13.15
C GLN A 247 8.48 -0.88 12.77
N ASP A 248 8.05 -1.52 11.68
CA ASP A 248 6.65 -1.48 11.27
C ASP A 248 5.74 -2.13 12.33
N LEU A 249 4.91 -1.31 12.95
CA LEU A 249 3.95 -1.72 13.97
C LEU A 249 2.55 -1.98 13.39
N VAL A 250 2.32 -1.70 12.11
CA VAL A 250 1.02 -1.84 11.46
C VAL A 250 0.89 -3.16 10.73
N THR A 251 1.91 -3.48 9.91
CA THR A 251 2.08 -4.76 9.22
C THR A 251 3.37 -5.42 9.72
N PRO A 252 3.32 -6.07 10.88
CA PRO A 252 4.52 -6.50 11.57
C PRO A 252 5.37 -7.51 10.80
N VAL A 253 6.70 -7.30 10.82
CA VAL A 253 7.70 -8.07 10.06
C VAL A 253 7.50 -9.59 10.15
N GLN A 254 7.12 -10.11 11.33
CA GLN A 254 7.01 -11.57 11.52
C GLN A 254 5.93 -12.18 10.64
N ILE A 255 4.84 -11.45 10.40
CA ILE A 255 3.72 -11.92 9.58
C ILE A 255 4.10 -11.86 8.10
N SER A 256 4.67 -10.74 7.66
CA SER A 256 5.10 -10.57 6.27
C SER A 256 6.26 -11.50 5.90
N ASN A 257 7.21 -11.75 6.83
CA ASN A 257 8.31 -12.67 6.61
C ASN A 257 7.82 -14.13 6.52
N ALA A 258 6.95 -14.56 7.45
CA ALA A 258 6.37 -15.91 7.41
C ALA A 258 5.57 -16.15 6.11
N TYR A 259 4.84 -15.16 5.64
CA TYR A 259 4.16 -15.21 4.34
C TYR A 259 5.17 -15.34 3.20
N PHE A 260 6.22 -14.50 3.19
CA PHE A 260 7.27 -14.55 2.18
C PHE A 260 7.98 -15.91 2.12
N ASP A 261 8.30 -16.49 3.26
CA ASP A 261 8.96 -17.80 3.32
C ASP A 261 8.12 -18.89 2.65
N GLY A 262 6.80 -18.83 2.81
CA GLY A 262 5.85 -19.76 2.20
C GLY A 262 5.62 -19.54 0.70
N LEU A 263 6.05 -18.41 0.09
CA LEU A 263 5.81 -18.12 -1.32
C LEU A 263 6.69 -18.97 -2.25
N SER A 264 6.14 -19.27 -3.42
CA SER A 264 6.85 -19.84 -4.58
C SER A 264 6.76 -18.85 -5.74
N ALA A 265 7.91 -18.42 -6.26
CA ALA A 265 8.04 -17.49 -7.38
C ALA A 265 9.29 -17.81 -8.19
N PRO A 266 9.41 -17.36 -9.48
CA PRO A 266 10.63 -17.52 -10.27
C PRO A 266 11.90 -16.98 -9.60
N SER A 267 11.76 -15.88 -8.87
CA SER A 267 12.72 -15.38 -7.88
C SER A 267 11.99 -14.60 -6.81
N LYS A 268 12.53 -14.55 -5.60
CA LYS A 268 11.96 -13.77 -4.50
C LYS A 268 13.04 -13.19 -3.60
N GLU A 269 12.81 -12.01 -3.08
CA GLU A 269 13.71 -11.33 -2.15
C GLU A 269 12.92 -10.59 -1.07
N PHE A 270 13.38 -10.67 0.17
CA PHE A 270 12.85 -9.93 1.30
C PHE A 270 13.90 -8.93 1.79
N LEU A 271 13.57 -7.65 1.75
CA LEU A 271 14.43 -6.57 2.21
C LEU A 271 13.88 -6.02 3.52
N LEU A 272 14.65 -6.22 4.60
CA LEU A 272 14.35 -5.64 5.90
C LEU A 272 15.13 -4.35 6.06
N LEU A 273 14.43 -3.24 6.34
CA LEU A 273 15.02 -1.91 6.40
C LEU A 273 15.13 -1.44 7.85
N PRO A 274 16.35 -1.19 8.35
CA PRO A 274 16.53 -0.62 9.69
C PRO A 274 15.99 0.82 9.72
N ARG A 275 15.60 1.28 10.91
CA ARG A 275 15.09 2.64 11.17
C ARG A 275 13.93 3.06 10.25
N THR A 276 13.12 2.07 9.83
CA THR A 276 11.99 2.23 8.92
C THR A 276 10.75 1.62 9.57
N GLY A 277 9.67 2.38 9.63
CA GLY A 277 8.36 1.97 10.13
C GLY A 277 7.41 1.62 8.97
N HIS A 278 6.13 1.90 9.19
CA HIS A 278 5.08 1.64 8.21
C HIS A 278 5.01 2.68 7.09
N ASP A 279 5.11 3.96 7.49
CA ASP A 279 4.96 5.06 6.53
C ASP A 279 6.26 5.27 5.73
N PRO A 280 6.18 5.73 4.45
CA PRO A 280 7.35 5.93 3.60
C PRO A 280 8.38 6.88 4.22
N ASN A 281 9.65 6.51 4.12
CA ASN A 281 10.79 7.35 4.50
C ASN A 281 11.93 7.19 3.46
N PRO A 282 13.01 7.98 3.50
CA PRO A 282 14.07 7.90 2.51
C PRO A 282 14.67 6.50 2.33
N PRO A 283 15.00 5.72 3.38
CA PRO A 283 15.47 4.34 3.20
C PRO A 283 14.50 3.46 2.40
N MET A 284 13.19 3.60 2.65
CA MET A 284 12.16 2.83 1.93
C MET A 284 12.09 3.21 0.46
N MET A 285 12.07 4.51 0.14
CA MET A 285 12.04 4.99 -1.25
C MET A 285 13.29 4.59 -2.03
N ASP A 286 14.46 4.64 -1.39
CA ASP A 286 15.74 4.20 -1.98
C ASP A 286 15.75 2.70 -2.26
N ALA A 287 15.25 1.89 -1.34
CA ALA A 287 15.14 0.44 -1.52
C ALA A 287 14.19 0.09 -2.66
N GLN A 288 13.03 0.75 -2.73
CA GLN A 288 12.08 0.59 -3.83
C GLN A 288 12.74 0.92 -5.18
N LEU A 289 13.42 2.08 -5.29
CA LEU A 289 14.09 2.49 -6.53
C LEU A 289 15.19 1.51 -6.94
N LYS A 290 15.98 1.02 -5.99
CA LYS A 290 17.02 -0.01 -6.25
C LYS A 290 16.43 -1.31 -6.79
N VAL A 291 15.33 -1.79 -6.20
CA VAL A 291 14.61 -2.98 -6.68
C VAL A 291 14.06 -2.74 -8.09
N LEU A 292 13.37 -1.62 -8.31
CA LEU A 292 12.82 -1.27 -9.62
C LEU A 292 13.91 -1.18 -10.69
N THR A 293 15.08 -0.61 -10.37
CA THR A 293 16.22 -0.51 -11.30
C THR A 293 16.74 -1.89 -11.72
N ARG A 294 16.79 -2.87 -10.81
CA ARG A 294 17.15 -4.26 -11.14
C ARG A 294 16.11 -4.92 -12.05
N ILE A 295 14.82 -4.72 -11.74
CA ILE A 295 13.72 -5.23 -12.56
C ILE A 295 13.78 -4.61 -13.97
N ARG A 296 14.04 -3.30 -14.09
CA ARG A 296 14.21 -2.58 -15.36
C ARG A 296 15.29 -3.23 -16.22
N ALA A 297 16.45 -3.51 -15.65
CA ALA A 297 17.56 -4.14 -16.38
C ALA A 297 17.16 -5.52 -16.95
N ALA A 298 16.46 -6.33 -16.15
CA ALA A 298 15.95 -7.63 -16.59
C ALA A 298 14.84 -7.52 -17.66
N ALA A 299 13.92 -6.55 -17.52
CA ALA A 299 12.83 -6.31 -18.47
C ALA A 299 13.37 -5.89 -19.84
N LEU A 300 14.29 -4.92 -19.88
CA LEU A 300 14.89 -4.43 -21.13
C LEU A 300 15.75 -5.49 -21.84
N ALA A 301 16.40 -6.39 -21.09
CA ALA A 301 17.13 -7.52 -21.68
C ALA A 301 16.20 -8.51 -22.37
N ASN A 302 15.01 -8.75 -21.81
CA ASN A 302 14.00 -9.66 -22.39
C ASN A 302 13.27 -9.07 -23.62
N ASP A 303 13.12 -7.74 -23.69
CA ASP A 303 12.48 -7.06 -24.82
C ASP A 303 13.43 -6.94 -26.05
N ALA A 304 14.71 -7.22 -25.87
CA ALA A 304 15.73 -7.18 -26.93
C ALA A 304 15.89 -8.51 -27.69
N HIS A 305 15.18 -9.55 -27.26
CA HIS A 305 15.15 -10.90 -27.87
C HIS A 305 13.76 -11.22 -28.42
#